data_88a505351171ee0d9a5a7fe5450f707e
#
_entry.id   88a505351171ee0d9a5a7fe5450f707e
#
_cell.length_a   1.000
_cell.length_b   1.000
_cell.length_c   1.000
_cell.angle_alpha   90.00
_cell.angle_beta   90.00
_cell.angle_gamma   90.00
#
_symmetry.space_group_name_H-M   'P 1'
#
loop_
_entity.id
_entity.type
_entity.pdbx_description
1 polymer ?
#
loop_
_entity_poly.entity_id
_entity_poly.type
_entity_poly.pdbx_seq_one_letter_code
_entity_poly.pdbx_strand_id
1 'polypeptide(L)'
;DASLTALLFSLSIAAQSNRNRTLINAALHGWEYEIRAGFNIGGTLPQPFPEEIRSIDSYTPTLSVSIEGNMTKWLGVKQRWGIITGIRLENKGMRTKATVKNYGMEIIGSDGNRLKGNWTGGVRTKVQNSYLTMPVLAAYKLNPRFTLKAGTYFSYLTGKDFSGHVYEGYLRENNPTGDKINFRNGAIATYDFSDDLRRFQWGVQLGADWKAFKHLKVYADLNWGANEIFKKDFETISFDMYTVYLNVGFGYAF
;
A
#
# COMPACT_ATOMS: atom_id res chain seq x y z
N ASP A 1 -18.32 -67.39 -3.05
CA ASP A 1 -18.46 -66.11 -2.32
C ASP A 1 -17.15 -65.28 -2.26
N ALA A 2 -15.96 -65.91 -2.34
CA ALA A 2 -14.67 -65.19 -2.34
C ALA A 2 -14.42 -64.35 -3.60
N SER A 3 -15.01 -64.74 -4.75
CA SER A 3 -14.85 -64.00 -6.00
C SER A 3 -15.65 -62.68 -6.03
N LEU A 4 -16.80 -62.64 -5.36
CA LEU A 4 -17.64 -61.42 -5.29
C LEU A 4 -17.04 -60.36 -4.37
N THR A 5 -16.45 -60.78 -3.25
CA THR A 5 -15.74 -59.89 -2.34
C THR A 5 -14.47 -59.30 -2.95
N ALA A 6 -13.70 -60.08 -3.72
CA ALA A 6 -12.53 -59.59 -4.45
C ALA A 6 -12.92 -58.58 -5.54
N LEU A 7 -14.07 -58.79 -6.22
CA LEU A 7 -14.55 -57.86 -7.24
C LEU A 7 -15.04 -56.54 -6.62
N LEU A 8 -15.71 -56.57 -5.49
CA LEU A 8 -16.15 -55.37 -4.77
C LEU A 8 -14.95 -54.59 -4.19
N PHE A 9 -13.91 -55.27 -3.73
CA PHE A 9 -12.68 -54.65 -3.24
C PHE A 9 -11.90 -53.95 -4.38
N SER A 10 -11.80 -54.60 -5.56
CA SER A 10 -11.13 -54.00 -6.72
C SER A 10 -11.91 -52.82 -7.30
N LEU A 11 -13.23 -52.85 -7.31
CA LEU A 11 -14.09 -51.74 -7.71
C LEU A 11 -13.97 -50.54 -6.76
N SER A 12 -13.87 -50.78 -5.44
CA SER A 12 -13.71 -49.70 -4.45
C SER A 12 -12.33 -49.03 -4.56
N ILE A 13 -11.27 -49.78 -4.80
CA ILE A 13 -9.93 -49.26 -5.02
C ILE A 13 -9.87 -48.45 -6.33
N ALA A 14 -10.47 -48.92 -7.41
CA ALA A 14 -10.54 -48.21 -8.67
C ALA A 14 -11.35 -46.91 -8.58
N ALA A 15 -12.47 -46.93 -7.85
CA ALA A 15 -13.32 -45.75 -7.59
C ALA A 15 -12.57 -44.72 -6.73
N GLN A 16 -11.82 -45.16 -5.73
CA GLN A 16 -11.01 -44.28 -4.88
C GLN A 16 -9.83 -43.68 -5.62
N SER A 17 -9.15 -44.44 -6.49
CA SER A 17 -8.11 -43.96 -7.37
C SER A 17 -8.61 -42.91 -8.36
N ASN A 18 -9.76 -43.13 -8.99
CA ASN A 18 -10.38 -42.18 -9.90
C ASN A 18 -10.84 -40.91 -9.17
N ARG A 19 -11.38 -41.04 -7.97
CA ARG A 19 -11.77 -39.90 -7.13
C ARG A 19 -10.53 -39.05 -6.75
N ASN A 20 -9.43 -39.70 -6.35
CA ASN A 20 -8.20 -39.00 -6.02
C ASN A 20 -7.58 -38.30 -7.25
N ARG A 21 -7.59 -38.96 -8.41
CA ARG A 21 -7.17 -38.31 -9.69
C ARG A 21 -8.05 -37.12 -10.04
N THR A 22 -9.35 -37.22 -9.87
CA THR A 22 -10.31 -36.13 -10.12
C THR A 22 -10.05 -34.97 -9.15
N LEU A 23 -9.81 -35.24 -7.87
CA LEU A 23 -9.48 -34.23 -6.87
C LEU A 23 -8.13 -33.57 -7.16
N ILE A 24 -7.10 -34.34 -7.52
CA ILE A 24 -5.79 -33.82 -7.92
C ILE A 24 -5.92 -32.97 -9.19
N ASN A 25 -6.63 -33.44 -10.20
CA ASN A 25 -6.87 -32.68 -11.42
C ASN A 25 -7.67 -31.40 -11.14
N ALA A 26 -8.70 -31.45 -10.29
CA ALA A 26 -9.44 -30.26 -9.87
C ALA A 26 -8.59 -29.29 -9.05
N ALA A 27 -7.65 -29.80 -8.25
CA ALA A 27 -6.70 -28.97 -7.51
C ALA A 27 -5.65 -28.32 -8.44
N LEU A 28 -5.25 -29.01 -9.51
CA LEU A 28 -4.28 -28.50 -10.48
C LEU A 28 -4.93 -27.58 -11.54
N HIS A 29 -6.24 -27.75 -11.83
CA HIS A 29 -6.94 -26.89 -12.79
C HIS A 29 -7.35 -25.55 -12.18
N GLY A 30 -7.38 -24.51 -13.02
CA GLY A 30 -7.84 -23.18 -12.62
C GLY A 30 -6.80 -22.35 -11.86
N TRP A 31 -5.54 -22.74 -11.87
CA TRP A 31 -4.44 -21.88 -11.45
C TRP A 31 -3.98 -20.99 -12.61
N GLU A 32 -3.71 -19.76 -12.29
CA GLU A 32 -3.15 -18.75 -13.19
C GLU A 32 -2.02 -18.04 -12.45
N TYR A 33 -0.86 -17.94 -13.08
CA TYR A 33 0.30 -17.22 -12.55
C TYR A 33 0.52 -15.97 -13.37
N GLU A 34 0.88 -14.89 -12.70
CA GLU A 34 1.08 -13.60 -13.34
C GLU A 34 2.24 -12.85 -12.71
N ILE A 35 3.07 -12.23 -13.54
CA ILE A 35 4.08 -11.26 -13.11
C ILE A 35 3.62 -9.89 -13.58
N ARG A 36 3.68 -8.90 -12.68
CA ARG A 36 3.24 -7.53 -12.90
C ARG A 36 4.36 -6.55 -12.66
N ALA A 37 4.37 -5.49 -13.43
CA ALA A 37 5.21 -4.32 -13.21
C ALA A 37 4.38 -3.06 -13.39
N GLY A 38 4.56 -2.08 -12.51
CA GLY A 38 3.76 -0.87 -12.53
C GLY A 38 4.34 0.27 -11.71
N PHE A 39 3.51 1.31 -11.58
CA PHE A 39 3.84 2.54 -10.89
C PHE A 39 2.77 2.86 -9.85
N ASN A 40 3.21 3.34 -8.69
CA ASN A 40 2.36 3.87 -7.64
C ASN A 40 2.23 5.38 -7.79
N ILE A 41 1.01 5.89 -7.86
CA ILE A 41 0.68 7.31 -7.90
C ILE A 41 -0.26 7.59 -6.74
N GLY A 42 0.09 8.52 -5.86
CA GLY A 42 -0.72 8.81 -4.68
C GLY A 42 0.12 9.40 -3.56
N GLY A 43 -0.37 9.30 -2.36
CA GLY A 43 0.31 9.92 -1.23
C GLY A 43 -0.12 9.38 0.11
N THR A 44 0.47 9.96 1.13
CA THR A 44 0.07 9.82 2.52
C THR A 44 -0.73 11.05 2.87
N LEU A 45 -1.99 10.85 3.22
CA LEU A 45 -2.98 11.92 3.40
C LEU A 45 -3.43 11.94 4.86
N PRO A 46 -3.57 13.14 5.47
CA PRO A 46 -4.21 13.31 6.75
C PRO A 46 -5.72 13.02 6.65
N GLN A 47 -6.28 12.33 7.63
CA GLN A 47 -7.71 12.05 7.73
C GLN A 47 -8.16 12.10 9.20
N PRO A 48 -9.11 12.97 9.57
CA PRO A 48 -9.70 14.05 8.75
C PRO A 48 -8.65 15.09 8.34
N PHE A 49 -8.98 15.90 7.33
CA PHE A 49 -8.08 16.98 6.91
C PHE A 49 -7.97 18.02 8.03
N PRO A 50 -6.76 18.25 8.59
CA PRO A 50 -6.60 19.09 9.77
C PRO A 50 -6.70 20.57 9.44
N GLU A 51 -7.25 21.35 10.40
CA GLU A 51 -7.35 22.82 10.27
C GLU A 51 -6.00 23.54 10.24
N GLU A 52 -4.95 22.89 10.73
CA GLU A 52 -3.59 23.39 10.73
C GLU A 52 -3.02 23.53 9.31
N ILE A 53 -3.46 22.74 8.35
CA ILE A 53 -3.06 22.84 6.95
C ILE A 53 -3.94 23.88 6.26
N ARG A 54 -3.37 25.05 5.94
CA ARG A 54 -4.09 26.15 5.30
C ARG A 54 -4.17 26.03 3.79
N SER A 55 -3.11 25.53 3.18
CA SER A 55 -3.07 25.26 1.73
C SER A 55 -2.05 24.17 1.42
N ILE A 56 -2.35 23.41 0.37
CA ILE A 56 -1.35 22.54 -0.28
C ILE A 56 -0.87 23.30 -1.52
N ASP A 57 0.33 23.86 -1.46
CA ASP A 57 0.88 24.74 -2.48
C ASP A 57 1.40 23.96 -3.69
N SER A 58 1.91 22.74 -3.46
CA SER A 58 2.26 21.80 -4.52
C SER A 58 2.27 20.35 -4.05
N TYR A 59 1.92 19.48 -4.97
CA TYR A 59 2.05 18.04 -4.84
C TYR A 59 2.81 17.51 -6.06
N THR A 60 3.85 16.72 -5.82
CA THR A 60 4.64 16.09 -6.87
C THR A 60 4.76 14.60 -6.56
N PRO A 61 4.12 13.72 -7.34
CA PRO A 61 4.34 12.29 -7.20
C PRO A 61 5.80 11.96 -7.52
N THR A 62 6.43 11.14 -6.71
CA THR A 62 7.75 10.60 -7.03
C THR A 62 7.61 9.33 -7.86
N LEU A 63 8.60 9.05 -8.72
CA LEU A 63 8.63 7.80 -9.46
C LEU A 63 8.69 6.63 -8.47
N SER A 64 7.59 5.93 -8.34
CA SER A 64 7.41 4.84 -7.38
C SER A 64 7.02 3.60 -8.15
N VAL A 65 7.93 2.64 -8.23
CA VAL A 65 7.77 1.41 -9.02
C VAL A 65 7.25 0.26 -8.16
N SER A 66 6.61 -0.71 -8.80
CA SER A 66 6.20 -1.97 -8.19
C SER A 66 6.48 -3.15 -9.12
N ILE A 67 6.87 -4.27 -8.52
CA ILE A 67 6.96 -5.58 -9.17
C ILE A 67 6.19 -6.55 -8.28
N GLU A 68 5.32 -7.35 -8.90
CA GLU A 68 4.43 -8.27 -8.18
C GLU A 68 4.36 -9.61 -8.89
N GLY A 69 4.47 -10.70 -8.12
CA GLY A 69 4.17 -12.05 -8.58
C GLY A 69 2.88 -12.53 -7.94
N ASN A 70 1.88 -12.88 -8.74
CA ASN A 70 0.57 -13.33 -8.30
C ASN A 70 0.28 -14.76 -8.70
N MET A 71 -0.47 -15.43 -7.85
CA MET A 71 -1.18 -16.66 -8.16
C MET A 71 -2.69 -16.45 -7.97
N THR A 72 -3.46 -16.89 -8.93
CA THR A 72 -4.92 -16.85 -8.88
C THR A 72 -5.46 -18.26 -8.93
N LYS A 73 -6.33 -18.61 -7.98
CA LYS A 73 -7.12 -19.84 -8.02
C LYS A 73 -8.54 -19.52 -8.46
N TRP A 74 -8.90 -19.92 -9.68
CA TRP A 74 -10.26 -19.80 -10.20
C TRP A 74 -11.13 -20.92 -9.64
N LEU A 75 -12.35 -20.57 -9.20
CA LEU A 75 -13.29 -21.45 -8.50
C LEU A 75 -14.47 -21.83 -9.38
N GLY A 76 -14.96 -23.07 -9.18
CA GLY A 76 -16.15 -23.59 -9.83
C GLY A 76 -15.98 -23.89 -11.32
N VAL A 77 -16.98 -24.50 -11.93
CA VAL A 77 -16.98 -24.94 -13.34
C VAL A 77 -16.91 -23.75 -14.31
N LYS A 78 -17.60 -22.65 -13.98
CA LYS A 78 -17.62 -21.44 -14.82
C LYS A 78 -16.38 -20.55 -14.65
N GLN A 79 -15.54 -20.82 -13.65
CA GLN A 79 -14.31 -20.07 -13.33
C GLN A 79 -14.48 -18.54 -13.36
N ARG A 80 -15.62 -18.04 -12.89
CA ARG A 80 -15.89 -16.59 -12.81
C ARG A 80 -15.32 -15.96 -11.55
N TRP A 81 -15.33 -16.70 -10.43
CA TRP A 81 -14.79 -16.27 -9.16
C TRP A 81 -13.40 -16.83 -8.95
N GLY A 82 -12.53 -16.07 -8.35
CA GLY A 82 -11.17 -16.50 -8.00
C GLY A 82 -10.68 -15.84 -6.72
N ILE A 83 -9.61 -16.40 -6.20
CA ILE A 83 -8.85 -15.83 -5.09
C ILE A 83 -7.45 -15.55 -5.61
N ILE A 84 -7.00 -14.33 -5.42
CA ILE A 84 -5.65 -13.86 -5.80
C ILE A 84 -4.84 -13.66 -4.53
N THR A 85 -3.62 -14.16 -4.53
CA THR A 85 -2.59 -13.80 -3.57
C THR A 85 -1.24 -13.72 -4.26
N GLY A 86 -0.27 -13.06 -3.63
CA GLY A 86 1.04 -12.89 -4.22
C GLY A 86 2.00 -12.12 -3.33
N ILE A 87 3.10 -11.71 -3.91
CA ILE A 87 4.10 -10.88 -3.26
C ILE A 87 4.42 -9.71 -4.16
N ARG A 88 4.33 -8.50 -3.62
CA ARG A 88 4.66 -7.23 -4.27
C ARG A 88 5.81 -6.54 -3.55
N LEU A 89 6.85 -6.22 -4.30
CA LEU A 89 7.88 -5.26 -3.89
C LEU A 89 7.51 -3.91 -4.49
N GLU A 90 7.33 -2.92 -3.66
CA GLU A 90 6.86 -1.61 -4.12
C GLU A 90 7.48 -0.45 -3.36
N ASN A 91 7.66 0.65 -4.06
CA ASN A 91 7.97 1.95 -3.47
C ASN A 91 6.71 2.82 -3.49
N LYS A 92 6.54 3.62 -2.44
CA LYS A 92 5.48 4.62 -2.31
C LYS A 92 6.12 5.93 -1.90
N GLY A 93 5.91 6.97 -2.69
CA GLY A 93 6.54 8.24 -2.42
C GLY A 93 5.78 9.43 -2.94
N MET A 94 6.01 10.57 -2.28
CA MET A 94 5.49 11.88 -2.67
C MET A 94 6.39 12.99 -2.17
N ARG A 95 6.24 14.16 -2.77
CA ARG A 95 6.76 15.43 -2.25
C ARG A 95 5.63 16.43 -2.21
N THR A 96 5.49 17.13 -1.09
CA THR A 96 4.48 18.17 -0.92
C THR A 96 5.11 19.45 -0.42
N LYS A 97 4.50 20.57 -0.80
CA LYS A 97 4.68 21.86 -0.15
C LYS A 97 3.33 22.29 0.38
N ALA A 98 3.31 22.75 1.60
CA ALA A 98 2.10 23.22 2.25
C ALA A 98 2.41 24.45 3.10
N THR A 99 1.39 25.30 3.27
CA THR A 99 1.40 26.36 4.25
C THR A 99 0.57 25.92 5.44
N VAL A 100 1.16 25.95 6.63
CA VAL A 100 0.52 25.50 7.85
C VAL A 100 0.45 26.60 8.91
N LYS A 101 -0.46 26.47 9.84
CA LYS A 101 -0.60 27.38 10.99
C LYS A 101 -0.83 26.56 12.26
N ASN A 102 -0.03 26.84 13.28
CA ASN A 102 -0.11 26.18 14.59
C ASN A 102 0.08 24.64 14.52
N TYR A 103 0.93 24.20 13.61
CA TYR A 103 1.21 22.79 13.31
C TYR A 103 2.21 22.23 14.33
N GLY A 104 1.80 21.24 15.12
CA GLY A 104 2.68 20.56 16.06
C GLY A 104 3.80 19.82 15.35
N MET A 105 5.07 20.12 15.69
CA MET A 105 6.21 19.43 15.12
C MET A 105 7.47 19.56 15.98
N GLU A 106 8.42 18.70 15.71
CA GLU A 106 9.78 18.76 16.21
C GLU A 106 10.71 19.05 15.04
N ILE A 107 11.50 20.12 15.13
CA ILE A 107 12.46 20.53 14.13
C ILE A 107 13.89 20.47 14.67
N ILE A 108 14.84 20.27 13.78
CA ILE A 108 16.26 20.29 14.08
C ILE A 108 16.85 21.58 13.48
N GLY A 109 17.31 22.47 14.36
CA GLY A 109 17.96 23.71 13.96
C GLY A 109 19.31 23.47 13.28
N SER A 110 19.84 24.51 12.68
CA SER A 110 21.19 24.48 12.05
C SER A 110 22.34 24.21 13.04
N ASP A 111 22.09 24.41 14.32
CA ASP A 111 22.99 24.12 15.45
C ASP A 111 22.86 22.66 15.97
N GLY A 112 21.97 21.86 15.38
CA GLY A 112 21.69 20.48 15.77
C GLY A 112 20.73 20.33 16.96
N ASN A 113 20.24 21.44 17.54
CA ASN A 113 19.30 21.41 18.64
C ASN A 113 17.91 21.01 18.15
N ARG A 114 17.22 20.18 18.93
CA ARG A 114 15.83 19.77 18.69
C ARG A 114 14.89 20.74 19.39
N LEU A 115 13.97 21.30 18.64
CA LEU A 115 12.97 22.24 19.12
C LEU A 115 11.57 21.66 18.86
N LYS A 116 10.83 21.38 19.93
CA LYS A 116 9.43 20.94 19.86
C LYS A 116 8.52 22.15 20.06
N GLY A 117 7.49 22.28 19.20
CA GLY A 117 6.55 23.39 19.32
C GLY A 117 5.55 23.44 18.19
N ASN A 118 4.94 24.61 18.03
CA ASN A 118 3.91 24.86 17.03
C ASN A 118 4.44 25.75 15.90
N TRP A 119 4.54 25.17 14.71
CA TRP A 119 5.03 25.85 13.52
C TRP A 119 3.93 26.62 12.80
N THR A 120 4.25 27.79 12.30
CA THR A 120 3.43 28.56 11.36
C THR A 120 4.32 29.06 10.22
N GLY A 121 4.04 28.62 8.99
CA GLY A 121 4.84 28.95 7.81
C GLY A 121 4.83 27.84 6.77
N GLY A 122 5.81 27.86 5.88
CA GLY A 122 5.97 26.85 4.84
C GLY A 122 6.56 25.54 5.36
N VAL A 123 6.03 24.42 4.88
CA VAL A 123 6.52 23.06 5.16
C VAL A 123 6.73 22.34 3.84
N ARG A 124 7.88 21.70 3.69
CA ARG A 124 8.13 20.79 2.57
C ARG A 124 8.38 19.40 3.11
N THR A 125 7.57 18.46 2.68
CA THR A 125 7.63 17.04 3.09
C THR A 125 8.06 16.18 1.93
N LYS A 126 8.93 15.23 2.20
CA LYS A 126 9.32 14.14 1.30
C LYS A 126 9.01 12.82 2.00
N VAL A 127 8.26 11.98 1.31
CA VAL A 127 8.02 10.60 1.72
C VAL A 127 8.58 9.68 0.65
N GLN A 128 9.33 8.64 1.05
CA GLN A 128 9.84 7.62 0.14
C GLN A 128 10.02 6.31 0.90
N ASN A 129 8.99 5.50 0.90
CA ASN A 129 8.92 4.25 1.64
C ASN A 129 8.96 3.05 0.69
N SER A 130 9.62 1.98 1.12
CA SER A 130 9.66 0.70 0.41
C SER A 130 8.92 -0.35 1.20
N TYR A 131 8.13 -1.19 0.53
CA TYR A 131 7.28 -2.19 1.16
C TYR A 131 7.43 -3.56 0.50
N LEU A 132 7.31 -4.58 1.33
CA LEU A 132 6.96 -5.93 0.93
C LEU A 132 5.46 -6.11 1.22
N THR A 133 4.65 -6.29 0.19
CA THR A 133 3.18 -6.32 0.29
C THR A 133 2.64 -7.67 -0.17
N MET A 134 1.68 -8.20 0.56
CA MET A 134 0.95 -9.42 0.24
C MET A 134 -0.54 -9.08 0.05
N PRO A 135 -1.06 -9.06 -1.19
CA PRO A 135 -2.48 -8.93 -1.46
C PRO A 135 -3.22 -10.25 -1.22
N VAL A 136 -4.47 -10.15 -0.75
CA VAL A 136 -5.43 -11.26 -0.63
C VAL A 136 -6.77 -10.74 -1.16
N LEU A 137 -7.09 -11.10 -2.41
CA LEU A 137 -8.19 -10.49 -3.14
C LEU A 137 -9.16 -11.55 -3.64
N ALA A 138 -10.44 -11.23 -3.61
CA ALA A 138 -11.44 -11.89 -4.43
C ALA A 138 -11.42 -11.29 -5.84
N ALA A 139 -11.48 -12.13 -6.85
CA ALA A 139 -11.55 -11.75 -8.25
C ALA A 139 -12.86 -12.20 -8.88
N TYR A 140 -13.43 -11.36 -9.75
CA TYR A 140 -14.63 -11.68 -10.49
C TYR A 140 -14.48 -11.31 -11.97
N LYS A 141 -14.58 -12.31 -12.86
CA LYS A 141 -14.59 -12.10 -14.31
C LYS A 141 -15.95 -11.55 -14.75
N LEU A 142 -16.02 -10.26 -15.06
CA LEU A 142 -17.20 -9.65 -15.69
C LEU A 142 -17.45 -10.26 -17.06
N ASN A 143 -16.37 -10.39 -17.84
CA ASN A 143 -16.34 -10.99 -19.15
C ASN A 143 -14.92 -11.56 -19.43
N PRO A 144 -14.64 -12.18 -20.60
CA PRO A 144 -13.33 -12.76 -20.92
C PRO A 144 -12.16 -11.78 -20.90
N ARG A 145 -12.45 -10.47 -20.95
CA ARG A 145 -11.41 -9.42 -21.00
C ARG A 145 -11.29 -8.60 -19.71
N PHE A 146 -12.35 -8.50 -18.90
CA PHE A 146 -12.37 -7.67 -17.71
C PHE A 146 -12.58 -8.48 -16.45
N THR A 147 -11.69 -8.27 -15.48
CA THR A 147 -11.76 -8.87 -14.14
C THR A 147 -11.75 -7.76 -13.10
N LEU A 148 -12.69 -7.79 -12.16
CA LEU A 148 -12.68 -6.93 -10.98
C LEU A 148 -12.00 -7.66 -9.83
N LYS A 149 -11.36 -6.90 -8.95
CA LYS A 149 -10.65 -7.39 -7.78
C LYS A 149 -11.00 -6.54 -6.57
N ALA A 150 -11.22 -7.20 -5.44
CA ALA A 150 -11.45 -6.51 -4.18
C ALA A 150 -10.95 -7.38 -3.02
N GLY A 151 -10.38 -6.77 -2.00
CA GLY A 151 -9.93 -7.47 -0.82
C GLY A 151 -9.02 -6.62 0.05
N THR A 152 -8.11 -7.29 0.74
CA THR A 152 -7.17 -6.68 1.67
C THR A 152 -5.74 -6.88 1.20
N TYR A 153 -4.85 -6.02 1.70
CA TYR A 153 -3.41 -6.20 1.56
C TYR A 153 -2.72 -6.00 2.90
N PHE A 154 -1.59 -6.65 3.06
CA PHE A 154 -0.72 -6.55 4.22
C PHE A 154 0.66 -6.15 3.75
N SER A 155 1.23 -5.10 4.34
CA SER A 155 2.50 -4.53 3.93
C SER A 155 3.47 -4.45 5.10
N TYR A 156 4.71 -4.82 4.87
CA TYR A 156 5.81 -4.65 5.79
C TYR A 156 6.77 -3.59 5.25
N LEU A 157 7.05 -2.57 6.05
CA LEU A 157 7.95 -1.46 5.71
C LEU A 157 9.39 -1.95 5.77
N THR A 158 10.09 -1.97 4.63
CA THR A 158 11.48 -2.41 4.47
C THR A 158 12.46 -1.25 4.36
N GLY A 159 12.04 -0.15 3.74
CA GLY A 159 12.79 1.10 3.65
C GLY A 159 11.89 2.26 4.03
N LYS A 160 12.41 3.22 4.80
CA LYS A 160 11.66 4.32 5.38
C LYS A 160 12.36 5.65 5.16
N ASP A 161 11.61 6.65 4.70
CA ASP A 161 12.03 8.05 4.60
C ASP A 161 10.77 8.92 4.70
N PHE A 162 10.62 9.60 5.83
CA PHE A 162 9.62 10.62 6.05
C PHE A 162 10.31 11.84 6.63
N SER A 163 10.80 12.69 5.76
CA SER A 163 11.65 13.81 6.11
C SER A 163 11.20 15.10 5.44
N GLY A 164 11.75 16.21 5.86
CA GLY A 164 11.46 17.49 5.25
C GLY A 164 12.16 18.67 5.91
N HIS A 165 11.69 19.85 5.55
CA HIS A 165 12.15 21.09 6.15
C HIS A 165 11.04 22.14 6.20
N VAL A 166 11.19 23.04 7.15
CA VAL A 166 10.35 24.21 7.33
C VAL A 166 11.10 25.46 6.87
N TYR A 167 10.36 26.43 6.34
CA TYR A 167 10.92 27.66 5.80
C TYR A 167 9.91 28.82 5.91
N GLU A 168 10.42 30.05 5.95
CA GLU A 168 9.62 31.29 5.95
C GLU A 168 8.47 31.27 6.96
N GLY A 169 8.83 31.23 8.24
CA GLY A 169 7.82 31.15 9.29
C GLY A 169 8.40 31.38 10.67
N TYR A 170 7.71 30.85 11.65
CA TYR A 170 8.13 30.87 13.04
C TYR A 170 7.67 29.63 13.79
N LEU A 171 8.46 29.19 14.76
CA LEU A 171 8.09 28.19 15.76
C LEU A 171 7.71 28.90 17.07
N ARG A 172 6.63 28.47 17.70
CA ARG A 172 6.35 28.76 19.10
C ARG A 172 6.76 27.57 19.94
N GLU A 173 7.66 27.81 20.88
CA GLU A 173 8.25 26.75 21.68
C GLU A 173 7.23 26.17 22.67
N ASN A 174 7.18 24.84 22.76
CA ASN A 174 6.36 24.03 23.67
C ASN A 174 4.83 24.16 23.51
N ASN A 175 4.28 25.34 23.24
CA ASN A 175 2.85 25.58 23.16
C ASN A 175 2.50 26.75 22.22
N PRO A 176 1.21 26.92 21.81
CA PRO A 176 0.82 27.96 20.85
C PRO A 176 1.06 29.40 21.28
N THR A 177 1.33 29.64 22.57
CA THR A 177 1.60 30.97 23.15
C THR A 177 3.05 31.15 23.61
N GLY A 178 3.91 30.13 23.45
CA GLY A 178 5.31 30.13 23.84
C GLY A 178 6.18 31.13 23.07
N ASP A 179 7.45 31.19 23.43
CA ASP A 179 8.43 32.08 22.81
C ASP A 179 8.54 31.84 21.30
N LYS A 180 8.69 32.93 20.56
CA LYS A 180 8.64 32.93 19.11
C LYS A 180 10.04 32.93 18.51
N ILE A 181 10.41 31.84 17.87
CA ILE A 181 11.64 31.69 17.12
C ILE A 181 11.35 31.90 15.63
N ASN A 182 11.92 32.96 15.03
CA ASN A 182 11.62 33.32 13.65
C ASN A 182 12.66 32.70 12.69
N PHE A 183 12.14 32.17 11.57
CA PHE A 183 12.93 31.66 10.45
C PHE A 183 12.67 32.53 9.22
N ARG A 184 13.61 33.44 8.92
CA ARG A 184 13.53 34.39 7.80
C ARG A 184 14.84 34.38 7.01
N ASN A 185 14.84 34.99 5.83
CA ASN A 185 16.02 35.17 4.99
C ASN A 185 16.71 33.86 4.58
N GLY A 186 15.93 32.83 4.24
CA GLY A 186 16.44 31.53 3.82
C GLY A 186 16.84 30.59 4.95
N ALA A 187 16.59 30.96 6.22
CA ALA A 187 16.78 30.04 7.34
C ALA A 187 15.80 28.87 7.21
N ILE A 188 16.33 27.66 7.29
CA ILE A 188 15.56 26.40 7.25
C ILE A 188 15.89 25.58 8.49
N ALA A 189 14.91 24.81 8.95
CA ALA A 189 15.14 23.74 9.90
C ALA A 189 14.58 22.44 9.33
N THR A 190 15.24 21.34 9.61
CA THR A 190 14.85 20.02 9.10
C THR A 190 14.05 19.24 10.12
N TYR A 191 13.33 18.25 9.65
CA TYR A 191 12.69 17.24 10.50
C TYR A 191 12.77 15.86 9.84
N ASP A 192 12.79 14.83 10.67
CA ASP A 192 12.85 13.44 10.24
C ASP A 192 12.02 12.59 11.19
N PHE A 193 10.93 12.01 10.67
CA PHE A 193 10.01 11.13 11.38
C PHE A 193 10.08 9.69 10.84
N SER A 194 11.15 9.35 10.14
CA SER A 194 11.33 8.03 9.55
C SER A 194 11.31 6.92 10.59
N ASP A 195 11.88 7.16 11.78
CA ASP A 195 11.96 6.18 12.86
C ASP A 195 10.61 5.95 13.55
N ASP A 196 9.68 6.89 13.42
CA ASP A 196 8.34 6.83 14.00
C ASP A 196 7.32 6.14 13.10
N LEU A 197 7.71 5.74 11.91
CA LEU A 197 6.84 5.01 10.99
C LEU A 197 6.56 3.59 11.51
N ARG A 198 5.29 3.18 11.39
CA ARG A 198 4.82 1.83 11.72
C ARG A 198 5.32 0.84 10.67
N ARG A 199 5.93 -0.26 11.12
CA ARG A 199 6.47 -1.29 10.21
C ARG A 199 5.38 -2.10 9.52
N PHE A 200 4.29 -2.40 10.22
CA PHE A 200 3.19 -3.18 9.66
C PHE A 200 2.02 -2.27 9.29
N GLN A 201 1.62 -2.36 8.03
CA GLN A 201 0.47 -1.64 7.49
C GLN A 201 -0.47 -2.63 6.81
N TRP A 202 -1.74 -2.34 6.84
CA TRP A 202 -2.76 -3.10 6.13
C TRP A 202 -3.83 -2.15 5.59
N GLY A 203 -4.60 -2.65 4.63
CA GLY A 203 -5.65 -1.84 4.04
C GLY A 203 -6.52 -2.62 3.09
N VAL A 204 -7.36 -1.90 2.37
CA VAL A 204 -8.23 -2.44 1.33
C VAL A 204 -7.65 -2.14 -0.04
N GLN A 205 -7.84 -3.09 -0.97
CA GLN A 205 -7.47 -2.94 -2.36
C GLN A 205 -8.68 -3.20 -3.24
N LEU A 206 -8.94 -2.27 -4.15
CA LEU A 206 -9.95 -2.39 -5.21
C LEU A 206 -9.24 -2.25 -6.55
N GLY A 207 -9.54 -3.11 -7.50
CA GLY A 207 -8.86 -3.04 -8.77
C GLY A 207 -9.59 -3.68 -9.93
N ALA A 208 -9.06 -3.44 -11.11
CA ALA A 208 -9.53 -4.02 -12.34
C ALA A 208 -8.36 -4.42 -13.24
N ASP A 209 -8.51 -5.55 -13.93
CA ASP A 209 -7.61 -6.01 -14.97
C ASP A 209 -8.33 -6.03 -16.32
N TRP A 210 -7.68 -5.49 -17.32
CA TRP A 210 -8.09 -5.59 -18.71
C TRP A 210 -7.11 -6.47 -19.47
N LYS A 211 -7.58 -7.61 -19.95
CA LYS A 211 -6.82 -8.52 -20.81
C LYS A 211 -6.76 -7.95 -22.23
N ALA A 212 -5.67 -7.23 -22.52
CA ALA A 212 -5.43 -6.60 -23.83
C ALA A 212 -5.11 -7.65 -24.90
N PHE A 213 -4.25 -8.63 -24.57
CA PHE A 213 -3.84 -9.74 -25.45
C PHE A 213 -3.86 -11.06 -24.69
N LYS A 214 -3.49 -12.17 -25.38
CA LYS A 214 -3.54 -13.52 -24.82
C LYS A 214 -2.87 -13.64 -23.44
N HIS A 215 -1.71 -13.01 -23.28
CA HIS A 215 -0.89 -13.06 -22.06
C HIS A 215 -0.72 -11.69 -21.40
N LEU A 216 -1.04 -10.59 -22.09
CA LEU A 216 -0.82 -9.24 -21.60
C LEU A 216 -2.10 -8.68 -20.99
N LYS A 217 -1.98 -8.22 -19.76
CA LYS A 217 -3.02 -7.47 -19.03
C LYS A 217 -2.54 -6.07 -18.72
N VAL A 218 -3.47 -5.13 -18.68
CA VAL A 218 -3.31 -3.80 -18.10
C VAL A 218 -4.10 -3.79 -16.79
N TYR A 219 -3.56 -3.24 -15.74
CA TYR A 219 -4.26 -3.21 -14.46
C TYR A 219 -4.23 -1.83 -13.80
N ALA A 220 -5.22 -1.60 -12.97
CA ALA A 220 -5.29 -0.46 -12.07
C ALA A 220 -5.84 -0.92 -10.73
N ASP A 221 -5.08 -0.70 -9.66
CA ASP A 221 -5.39 -1.13 -8.30
C ASP A 221 -5.30 0.06 -7.34
N LEU A 222 -6.43 0.46 -6.75
CA LEU A 222 -6.49 1.46 -5.69
C LEU A 222 -6.23 0.78 -4.35
N ASN A 223 -5.21 1.24 -3.64
CA ASN A 223 -4.80 0.76 -2.32
C ASN A 223 -5.08 1.85 -1.28
N TRP A 224 -5.91 1.57 -0.29
CA TRP A 224 -6.24 2.47 0.80
C TRP A 224 -5.83 1.85 2.13
N GLY A 225 -4.90 2.51 2.84
CA GLY A 225 -4.45 2.08 4.16
C GLY A 225 -5.56 2.22 5.19
N ALA A 226 -5.77 1.18 6.00
CA ALA A 226 -6.77 1.14 7.05
C ALA A 226 -6.19 1.46 8.43
N ASN A 227 -4.87 1.50 8.57
CA ASN A 227 -4.20 1.93 9.77
C ASN A 227 -3.29 3.13 9.51
N GLU A 228 -3.14 3.93 10.52
CA GLU A 228 -2.23 5.08 10.58
C GLU A 228 -0.79 4.68 10.29
N ILE A 229 -0.03 5.55 9.60
CA ILE A 229 1.36 5.28 9.22
C ILE A 229 2.36 5.42 10.36
N PHE A 230 2.06 6.21 11.38
CA PHE A 230 2.92 6.42 12.53
C PHE A 230 2.64 5.42 13.65
N LYS A 231 3.58 5.25 14.54
CA LYS A 231 3.42 4.48 15.77
C LYS A 231 2.46 5.19 16.71
N LYS A 232 1.80 4.42 17.60
CA LYS A 232 0.80 4.96 18.55
C LYS A 232 1.38 5.91 19.59
N ASP A 233 2.67 5.80 19.87
CA ASP A 233 3.45 6.62 20.80
C ASP A 233 4.02 7.89 20.18
N PHE A 234 3.77 8.11 18.89
CA PHE A 234 4.19 9.31 18.18
C PHE A 234 3.12 10.41 18.31
N GLU A 235 3.37 11.38 19.17
CA GLU A 235 2.45 12.48 19.49
C GLU A 235 2.86 13.84 18.88
N THR A 236 3.91 13.85 18.04
CA THR A 236 4.44 15.11 17.48
C THR A 236 3.48 15.72 16.47
N ILE A 237 2.79 14.91 15.69
CA ILE A 237 1.75 15.31 14.74
C ILE A 237 0.40 15.01 15.36
N SER A 238 -0.52 15.99 15.34
CA SER A 238 -1.82 15.94 16.03
C SER A 238 -2.94 15.23 15.27
N PHE A 239 -2.65 14.67 14.09
CA PHE A 239 -3.64 14.01 13.24
C PHE A 239 -3.09 12.73 12.59
N ASP A 240 -3.99 11.82 12.30
CA ASP A 240 -3.67 10.55 11.68
C ASP A 240 -3.39 10.70 10.18
N MET A 241 -2.44 9.94 9.67
CA MET A 241 -2.11 9.91 8.25
C MET A 241 -2.26 8.51 7.67
N TYR A 242 -2.89 8.42 6.49
CA TYR A 242 -3.19 7.16 5.81
C TYR A 242 -2.62 7.14 4.40
N THR A 243 -2.20 5.96 3.94
CA THR A 243 -1.70 5.79 2.57
C THR A 243 -2.85 5.61 1.59
N VAL A 244 -2.86 6.37 0.50
CA VAL A 244 -3.80 6.21 -0.61
C VAL A 244 -3.01 6.24 -1.91
N TYR A 245 -2.92 5.09 -2.60
CA TYR A 245 -2.14 4.96 -3.82
C TYR A 245 -2.90 4.19 -4.90
N LEU A 246 -2.85 4.68 -6.10
CA LEU A 246 -3.25 3.99 -7.32
C LEU A 246 -2.00 3.33 -7.91
N ASN A 247 -2.03 2.00 -8.05
CA ASN A 247 -0.99 1.22 -8.74
C ASN A 247 -1.49 0.87 -10.13
N VAL A 248 -0.80 1.31 -11.16
CA VAL A 248 -1.14 1.06 -12.56
C VAL A 248 0.03 0.43 -13.29
N GLY A 249 -0.25 -0.48 -14.19
CA GLY A 249 0.83 -1.15 -14.91
C GLY A 249 0.35 -2.26 -15.84
N PHE A 250 1.31 -3.14 -16.15
CA PHE A 250 1.13 -4.26 -17.05
C PHE A 250 1.43 -5.56 -16.31
N GLY A 251 0.70 -6.61 -16.67
CA GLY A 251 0.90 -7.97 -16.19
C GLY A 251 1.05 -8.96 -17.34
N TYR A 252 1.91 -9.95 -17.15
CA TYR A 252 2.05 -11.09 -18.03
C TYR A 252 1.51 -12.34 -17.33
N ALA A 253 0.44 -12.92 -17.89
CA ALA A 253 -0.19 -14.15 -17.38
C ALA A 253 0.31 -15.36 -18.20
N PHE A 254 0.72 -16.40 -17.49
CA PHE A 254 1.23 -17.65 -18.08
C PHE A 254 0.12 -18.62 -18.44
#